data_ebee25bbbcd08544230bf6c016fc7af9
#
_entry.id   ebee25bbbcd08544230bf6c016fc7af9
#
_cell.length_a   1.000
_cell.length_b   1.000
_cell.length_c   1.000
_cell.angle_alpha   90.00
_cell.angle_beta   90.00
_cell.angle_gamma   90.00
#
_symmetry.space_group_name_H-M   'P 1'
#
loop_
_entity.id
_entity.type
_entity.pdbx_description
1 polymer ?
#
loop_
_entity_poly.entity_id
_entity_poly.type
_entity_poly.pdbx_seq_one_letter_code
_entity_poly.pdbx_strand_id
1 'polypeptide(L)'
;MANIANDVTALVGNTPLVRLNRVIDGAGANVVAKLEFYNPAHSVKDRIGVAMLDAAERDGKIGPDTIIVEPTSGNTGIALAMVAAARGYKIVLTMPETMSKERRQLLRAYGAELVLTPGPEGMAGAIARAAELAASDPKYFMPQQFENPANPAIHRSTTAEEIWRDTDGQVDIVVAGVGTGGTITGVGQVLKERKPELQMIAIEPAASAVLSGGPKGPHAIQGLGAGFVPVILDQSVIDEIIQVTNDDAFATARRMGREEGILVGISSGAAVWAAAKVAGRPENAGKLIVVVIPSFGERYLSTALYADLAD
;
A
#
# COMPACT_ATOMS: atom_id res chain seq x y z
N MET A 1 -30.57 6.07 13.69
CA MET A 1 -30.51 4.82 12.87
C MET A 1 -29.36 3.96 13.39
N ALA A 2 -29.48 2.63 13.36
CA ALA A 2 -28.41 1.75 13.80
C ALA A 2 -27.18 1.91 12.89
N ASN A 3 -25.98 2.01 13.49
CA ASN A 3 -24.72 2.12 12.76
C ASN A 3 -24.17 0.68 12.51
N ILE A 4 -24.83 -0.04 11.60
CA ILE A 4 -24.48 -1.42 11.23
C ILE A 4 -24.07 -1.39 9.75
N ALA A 5 -22.82 -1.78 9.46
CA ALA A 5 -22.33 -1.93 8.11
C ALA A 5 -23.00 -3.11 7.39
N ASN A 6 -23.26 -3.01 6.10
CA ASN A 6 -23.88 -4.08 5.32
C ASN A 6 -22.93 -5.29 5.19
N ASP A 7 -21.65 -5.05 5.00
CA ASP A 7 -20.59 -6.04 4.99
C ASP A 7 -19.24 -5.40 5.37
N VAL A 8 -18.18 -6.21 5.39
CA VAL A 8 -16.84 -5.77 5.79
C VAL A 8 -16.24 -4.71 4.86
N THR A 9 -16.67 -4.63 3.60
CA THR A 9 -16.13 -3.66 2.63
C THR A 9 -16.55 -2.22 2.97
N ALA A 10 -17.68 -2.04 3.64
CA ALA A 10 -18.14 -0.74 4.12
C ALA A 10 -17.33 -0.19 5.32
N LEU A 11 -16.46 -0.99 5.91
CA LEU A 11 -15.57 -0.59 7.00
C LEU A 11 -14.21 -0.07 6.51
N VAL A 12 -13.96 -0.10 5.20
CA VAL A 12 -12.69 0.36 4.61
C VAL A 12 -12.62 1.88 4.65
N GLY A 13 -11.48 2.40 5.07
CA GLY A 13 -11.24 3.83 5.21
C GLY A 13 -11.41 4.36 6.63
N ASN A 14 -11.51 5.66 6.78
CA ASN A 14 -11.54 6.38 8.07
C ASN A 14 -10.45 5.92 9.04
N THR A 15 -9.25 5.69 8.52
CA THR A 15 -8.10 5.24 9.31
C THR A 15 -7.57 6.38 10.18
N PRO A 16 -7.13 6.08 11.42
CA PRO A 16 -6.72 7.13 12.35
C PRO A 16 -5.36 7.74 12.03
N LEU A 17 -5.14 8.98 12.52
CA LEU A 17 -3.85 9.61 12.66
C LEU A 17 -3.35 9.46 14.10
N VAL A 18 -2.07 9.11 14.27
CA VAL A 18 -1.41 9.00 15.58
C VAL A 18 -0.09 9.77 15.56
N ARG A 19 0.16 10.58 16.58
CA ARG A 19 1.44 11.31 16.72
C ARG A 19 2.58 10.33 17.02
N LEU A 20 3.69 10.50 16.31
CA LEU A 20 4.95 9.81 16.61
C LEU A 20 5.79 10.69 17.56
N ASN A 21 6.34 10.10 18.61
CA ASN A 21 6.95 10.86 19.69
C ASN A 21 8.44 10.55 19.90
N ARG A 22 8.83 9.28 19.76
CA ARG A 22 10.19 8.80 20.10
C ARG A 22 10.99 8.40 18.88
N VAL A 23 10.38 7.70 17.93
CA VAL A 23 11.07 7.20 16.72
C VAL A 23 11.59 8.31 15.80
N ILE A 24 11.11 9.54 16.00
CA ILE A 24 11.52 10.74 15.23
C ILE A 24 12.75 11.45 15.82
N ASP A 25 13.38 10.89 16.86
CA ASP A 25 14.65 11.36 17.44
C ASP A 25 14.68 12.85 17.82
N GLY A 26 13.57 13.41 18.33
CA GLY A 26 13.49 14.80 18.76
C GLY A 26 13.49 15.82 17.61
N ALA A 27 13.06 15.41 16.40
CA ALA A 27 12.93 16.29 15.25
C ALA A 27 12.08 17.54 15.53
N GLY A 28 12.39 18.65 14.86
CA GLY A 28 11.68 19.93 15.07
C GLY A 28 10.27 19.99 14.49
N ALA A 29 9.91 19.09 13.58
CA ALA A 29 8.57 19.00 12.99
C ALA A 29 7.66 18.07 13.81
N ASN A 30 6.35 18.24 13.64
CA ASN A 30 5.32 17.35 14.18
C ASN A 30 5.03 16.23 13.18
N VAL A 31 5.29 14.97 13.54
CA VAL A 31 5.03 13.82 12.65
C VAL A 31 3.82 13.04 13.16
N VAL A 32 2.87 12.77 12.27
CA VAL A 32 1.71 11.93 12.54
C VAL A 32 1.64 10.78 11.53
N ALA A 33 1.33 9.60 12.00
CA ALA A 33 1.23 8.38 11.23
C ALA A 33 -0.24 8.11 10.82
N LYS A 34 -0.52 7.99 9.52
CA LYS A 34 -1.80 7.54 8.96
C LYS A 34 -1.82 6.02 8.95
N LEU A 35 -2.53 5.41 9.90
CA LEU A 35 -2.47 3.97 10.15
C LEU A 35 -3.40 3.18 9.22
N GLU A 36 -2.98 2.94 7.99
CA GLU A 36 -3.76 2.22 6.98
C GLU A 36 -4.02 0.74 7.30
N PHE A 37 -3.33 0.18 8.27
CA PHE A 37 -3.60 -1.18 8.75
C PHE A 37 -4.86 -1.30 9.64
N TYR A 38 -5.53 -0.19 9.96
CA TYR A 38 -6.87 -0.22 10.58
C TYR A 38 -7.97 -0.60 9.57
N ASN A 39 -7.68 -0.65 8.29
CA ASN A 39 -8.56 -1.29 7.33
C ASN A 39 -8.76 -2.78 7.66
N PRO A 40 -9.91 -3.39 7.30
CA PRO A 40 -10.31 -4.74 7.72
C PRO A 40 -9.34 -5.87 7.39
N ALA A 41 -8.67 -5.82 6.24
CA ALA A 41 -7.62 -6.78 5.86
C ALA A 41 -6.21 -6.24 6.16
N HIS A 42 -6.10 -5.25 7.05
CA HIS A 42 -4.89 -4.71 7.66
C HIS A 42 -3.88 -4.09 6.69
N SER A 43 -4.37 -3.43 5.62
CA SER A 43 -3.49 -2.63 4.76
C SER A 43 -4.21 -1.54 3.95
N VAL A 44 -3.41 -0.61 3.41
CA VAL A 44 -3.87 0.42 2.46
C VAL A 44 -4.52 -0.18 1.20
N LYS A 45 -4.22 -1.42 0.86
CA LYS A 45 -4.72 -2.08 -0.35
C LYS A 45 -6.20 -2.45 -0.26
N ASP A 46 -6.78 -2.46 0.92
CA ASP A 46 -8.20 -2.68 1.11
C ASP A 46 -9.01 -1.60 0.37
N ARG A 47 -8.52 -0.35 0.37
CA ARG A 47 -9.13 0.75 -0.38
C ARG A 47 -9.22 0.45 -1.87
N ILE A 48 -8.11 0.06 -2.48
CA ILE A 48 -8.09 -0.24 -3.91
C ILE A 48 -8.79 -1.56 -4.25
N GLY A 49 -8.77 -2.54 -3.36
CA GLY A 49 -9.51 -3.80 -3.50
C GLY A 49 -11.02 -3.54 -3.66
N VAL A 50 -11.59 -2.71 -2.79
CA VAL A 50 -12.99 -2.28 -2.88
C VAL A 50 -13.21 -1.44 -4.14
N ALA A 51 -12.41 -0.39 -4.34
CA ALA A 51 -12.65 0.60 -5.41
C ALA A 51 -12.57 0.02 -6.82
N MET A 52 -11.63 -0.91 -7.07
CA MET A 52 -11.49 -1.53 -8.38
C MET A 52 -12.69 -2.44 -8.71
N LEU A 53 -13.22 -3.17 -7.73
CA LEU A 53 -14.40 -4.01 -7.94
C LEU A 53 -15.68 -3.16 -8.00
N ASP A 54 -15.83 -2.12 -7.18
CA ASP A 54 -16.95 -1.16 -7.28
C ASP A 54 -17.01 -0.51 -8.68
N ALA A 55 -15.86 -0.12 -9.21
CA ALA A 55 -15.79 0.45 -10.55
C ALA A 55 -16.19 -0.58 -11.62
N ALA A 56 -15.73 -1.82 -11.48
CA ALA A 56 -16.06 -2.89 -12.43
C ALA A 56 -17.55 -3.28 -12.37
N GLU A 57 -18.16 -3.33 -11.19
CA GLU A 57 -19.60 -3.55 -11.01
C GLU A 57 -20.42 -2.43 -11.63
N ARG A 58 -20.11 -1.18 -11.31
CA ARG A 58 -20.78 0.00 -11.84
C ARG A 58 -20.71 0.08 -13.36
N ASP A 59 -19.54 -0.29 -13.92
CA ASP A 59 -19.30 -0.26 -15.37
C ASP A 59 -19.87 -1.51 -16.09
N GLY A 60 -20.52 -2.44 -15.37
CA GLY A 60 -21.08 -3.69 -15.90
C GLY A 60 -20.04 -4.69 -16.41
N LYS A 61 -18.78 -4.55 -15.98
CA LYS A 61 -17.68 -5.43 -16.40
C LYS A 61 -17.65 -6.76 -15.64
N ILE A 62 -18.24 -6.80 -14.45
CA ILE A 62 -18.33 -7.98 -13.61
C ILE A 62 -19.75 -8.23 -13.14
N GLY A 63 -20.09 -9.51 -12.93
CA GLY A 63 -21.38 -10.00 -12.47
C GLY A 63 -21.23 -11.29 -11.67
N PRO A 64 -22.35 -11.96 -11.32
CA PRO A 64 -22.34 -13.13 -10.42
C PRO A 64 -21.45 -14.30 -10.86
N ASP A 65 -21.26 -14.48 -12.16
CA ASP A 65 -20.44 -15.58 -12.72
C ASP A 65 -18.99 -15.18 -12.96
N THR A 66 -18.61 -13.95 -12.66
CA THR A 66 -17.25 -13.44 -12.88
C THR A 66 -16.25 -14.13 -11.95
N ILE A 67 -15.08 -14.43 -12.51
CA ILE A 67 -13.92 -14.91 -11.76
C ILE A 67 -12.87 -13.79 -11.76
N ILE A 68 -12.58 -13.24 -10.61
CA ILE A 68 -11.52 -12.22 -10.47
C ILE A 68 -10.18 -12.93 -10.62
N VAL A 69 -9.26 -12.39 -11.42
CA VAL A 69 -7.88 -12.88 -11.52
C VAL A 69 -6.90 -11.72 -11.36
N GLU A 70 -5.87 -11.87 -10.49
CA GLU A 70 -4.85 -10.83 -10.31
C GLU A 70 -3.48 -11.46 -10.04
N PRO A 71 -2.40 -10.98 -10.71
CA PRO A 71 -1.04 -11.44 -10.43
C PRO A 71 -0.49 -10.72 -9.19
N THR A 72 -0.70 -11.30 -8.03
CA THR A 72 -0.24 -10.70 -6.77
C THR A 72 -0.13 -11.70 -5.64
N SER A 73 0.94 -11.60 -4.88
CA SER A 73 1.14 -12.31 -3.62
C SER A 73 1.09 -11.38 -2.42
N GLY A 74 0.88 -10.08 -2.67
CA GLY A 74 0.95 -9.04 -1.65
C GLY A 74 -0.39 -8.68 -1.03
N ASN A 75 -0.41 -7.51 -0.40
CA ASN A 75 -1.59 -6.99 0.28
C ASN A 75 -2.78 -6.77 -0.66
N THR A 76 -2.55 -6.52 -1.95
CA THR A 76 -3.62 -6.42 -2.95
C THR A 76 -4.38 -7.73 -3.11
N GLY A 77 -3.68 -8.86 -3.16
CA GLY A 77 -4.33 -10.18 -3.23
C GLY A 77 -5.19 -10.45 -2.01
N ILE A 78 -4.73 -10.06 -0.82
CA ILE A 78 -5.49 -10.21 0.43
C ILE A 78 -6.75 -9.32 0.41
N ALA A 79 -6.60 -8.07 -0.01
CA ALA A 79 -7.73 -7.14 -0.13
C ALA A 79 -8.77 -7.62 -1.14
N LEU A 80 -8.34 -8.03 -2.34
CA LEU A 80 -9.25 -8.57 -3.35
C LEU A 80 -9.93 -9.86 -2.88
N ALA A 81 -9.20 -10.75 -2.18
CA ALA A 81 -9.78 -11.98 -1.62
C ALA A 81 -10.82 -11.68 -0.54
N MET A 82 -10.57 -10.70 0.34
CA MET A 82 -11.55 -10.22 1.32
C MET A 82 -12.83 -9.71 0.64
N VAL A 83 -12.68 -8.83 -0.37
CA VAL A 83 -13.84 -8.25 -1.08
C VAL A 83 -14.58 -9.34 -1.85
N ALA A 84 -13.87 -10.24 -2.53
CA ALA A 84 -14.48 -11.36 -3.25
C ALA A 84 -15.28 -12.27 -2.31
N ALA A 85 -14.72 -12.61 -1.15
CA ALA A 85 -15.43 -13.39 -0.14
C ALA A 85 -16.69 -12.69 0.37
N ALA A 86 -16.61 -11.38 0.65
CA ALA A 86 -17.75 -10.60 1.15
C ALA A 86 -18.88 -10.47 0.12
N ARG A 87 -18.55 -10.43 -1.19
CA ARG A 87 -19.51 -10.22 -2.28
C ARG A 87 -19.88 -11.48 -3.06
N GLY A 88 -19.29 -12.64 -2.70
CA GLY A 88 -19.58 -13.92 -3.34
C GLY A 88 -18.91 -14.13 -4.71
N TYR A 89 -17.86 -13.37 -5.05
CA TYR A 89 -17.07 -13.59 -6.25
C TYR A 89 -16.08 -14.74 -6.08
N LYS A 90 -15.84 -15.49 -7.15
CA LYS A 90 -14.68 -16.37 -7.24
C LYS A 90 -13.44 -15.55 -7.52
N ILE A 91 -12.31 -15.94 -6.93
CA ILE A 91 -11.03 -15.27 -7.15
C ILE A 91 -9.90 -16.26 -7.34
N VAL A 92 -9.06 -16.02 -8.34
CA VAL A 92 -7.85 -16.75 -8.67
C VAL A 92 -6.67 -15.78 -8.55
N LEU A 93 -5.68 -16.13 -7.75
CA LEU A 93 -4.45 -15.33 -7.60
C LEU A 93 -3.26 -16.10 -8.14
N THR A 94 -2.53 -15.49 -9.06
CA THR A 94 -1.29 -16.06 -9.59
C THR A 94 -0.09 -15.50 -8.85
N MET A 95 0.85 -16.36 -8.46
CA MET A 95 2.04 -15.96 -7.69
C MET A 95 3.15 -16.99 -7.81
N PRO A 96 4.43 -16.59 -7.62
CA PRO A 96 5.53 -17.55 -7.55
C PRO A 96 5.37 -18.53 -6.39
N GLU A 97 5.77 -19.77 -6.60
CA GLU A 97 5.75 -20.83 -5.58
C GLU A 97 6.67 -20.54 -4.38
N THR A 98 7.59 -19.58 -4.53
CA THR A 98 8.49 -19.12 -3.47
C THR A 98 7.82 -18.26 -2.40
N MET A 99 6.56 -17.90 -2.60
CA MET A 99 5.80 -17.15 -1.59
C MET A 99 5.58 -17.95 -0.32
N SER A 100 5.65 -17.27 0.84
CA SER A 100 5.58 -17.92 2.15
C SER A 100 4.29 -18.75 2.33
N LYS A 101 4.39 -19.80 3.15
CA LYS A 101 3.25 -20.68 3.44
C LYS A 101 2.12 -19.92 4.11
N GLU A 102 2.43 -19.02 5.05
CA GLU A 102 1.50 -18.21 5.79
C GLU A 102 0.70 -17.30 4.86
N ARG A 103 1.37 -16.69 3.86
CA ARG A 103 0.73 -15.87 2.84
C ARG A 103 -0.29 -16.67 2.03
N ARG A 104 0.11 -17.86 1.57
CA ARG A 104 -0.76 -18.76 0.82
C ARG A 104 -1.94 -19.27 1.66
N GLN A 105 -1.71 -19.57 2.94
CA GLN A 105 -2.76 -19.97 3.86
C GLN A 105 -3.78 -18.86 4.09
N LEU A 106 -3.32 -17.62 4.31
CA LEU A 106 -4.20 -16.46 4.49
C LEU A 106 -5.12 -16.24 3.28
N LEU A 107 -4.59 -16.31 2.07
CA LEU A 107 -5.38 -16.16 0.85
C LEU A 107 -6.42 -17.27 0.69
N ARG A 108 -6.03 -18.53 0.97
CA ARG A 108 -6.97 -19.67 0.96
C ARG A 108 -8.04 -19.56 2.04
N ALA A 109 -7.72 -18.97 3.19
CA ALA A 109 -8.70 -18.75 4.25
C ALA A 109 -9.82 -17.80 3.83
N TYR A 110 -9.55 -16.86 2.91
CA TYR A 110 -10.56 -16.04 2.24
C TYR A 110 -11.25 -16.77 1.06
N GLY A 111 -10.90 -18.02 0.77
CA GLY A 111 -11.50 -18.79 -0.33
C GLY A 111 -10.83 -18.58 -1.69
N ALA A 112 -9.68 -17.91 -1.77
CA ALA A 112 -8.99 -17.70 -3.04
C ALA A 112 -8.36 -19.01 -3.56
N GLU A 113 -8.53 -19.27 -4.87
CA GLU A 113 -7.75 -20.24 -5.60
C GLU A 113 -6.36 -19.68 -5.91
N LEU A 114 -5.31 -20.48 -5.75
CA LEU A 114 -3.94 -20.07 -6.01
C LEU A 114 -3.35 -20.86 -7.16
N VAL A 115 -2.90 -20.16 -8.19
CA VAL A 115 -2.13 -20.69 -9.30
C VAL A 115 -0.67 -20.32 -9.07
N LEU A 116 0.14 -21.33 -8.70
CA LEU A 116 1.56 -21.14 -8.43
C LEU A 116 2.35 -21.25 -9.72
N THR A 117 3.28 -20.31 -9.93
CA THR A 117 4.19 -20.29 -11.07
C THR A 117 5.61 -20.63 -10.63
N PRO A 118 6.50 -21.10 -11.55
CA PRO A 118 7.87 -21.45 -11.22
C PRO A 118 8.63 -20.30 -10.53
N GLY A 119 9.32 -20.62 -9.44
CA GLY A 119 10.07 -19.63 -8.65
C GLY A 119 11.05 -18.77 -9.45
N PRO A 120 11.85 -19.35 -10.37
CA PRO A 120 12.79 -18.58 -11.19
C PRO A 120 12.17 -17.52 -12.08
N GLU A 121 10.90 -17.67 -12.47
CA GLU A 121 10.18 -16.69 -13.29
C GLU A 121 9.71 -15.46 -12.49
N GLY A 122 9.72 -15.56 -11.17
CA GLY A 122 9.31 -14.48 -10.29
C GLY A 122 7.90 -13.93 -10.60
N MET A 123 7.70 -12.63 -10.37
CA MET A 123 6.42 -11.99 -10.67
C MET A 123 6.11 -11.90 -12.17
N ALA A 124 7.12 -11.93 -13.05
CA ALA A 124 6.88 -11.92 -14.49
C ALA A 124 6.10 -13.17 -14.94
N GLY A 125 6.45 -14.36 -14.44
CA GLY A 125 5.70 -15.59 -14.69
C GLY A 125 4.27 -15.53 -14.15
N ALA A 126 4.08 -14.97 -12.97
CA ALA A 126 2.75 -14.79 -12.38
C ALA A 126 1.87 -13.84 -13.24
N ILE A 127 2.43 -12.75 -13.75
CA ILE A 127 1.75 -11.80 -14.63
C ILE A 127 1.35 -12.49 -15.95
N ALA A 128 2.29 -13.20 -16.59
CA ALA A 128 2.00 -13.93 -17.81
C ALA A 128 0.87 -14.94 -17.61
N ARG A 129 0.90 -15.69 -16.51
CA ARG A 129 -0.13 -16.68 -16.20
C ARG A 129 -1.51 -16.06 -15.92
N ALA A 130 -1.57 -14.90 -15.24
CA ALA A 130 -2.83 -14.18 -15.06
C ALA A 130 -3.41 -13.70 -16.40
N ALA A 131 -2.55 -13.18 -17.28
CA ALA A 131 -2.96 -12.73 -18.62
C ALA A 131 -3.49 -13.90 -19.48
N GLU A 132 -2.85 -15.08 -19.44
CA GLU A 132 -3.35 -16.27 -20.10
C GLU A 132 -4.75 -16.68 -19.60
N LEU A 133 -4.95 -16.70 -18.27
CA LEU A 133 -6.25 -17.00 -17.69
C LEU A 133 -7.31 -15.98 -18.14
N ALA A 134 -6.99 -14.69 -18.05
CA ALA A 134 -7.89 -13.62 -18.46
C ALA A 134 -8.28 -13.71 -19.95
N ALA A 135 -7.38 -14.17 -20.81
CA ALA A 135 -7.63 -14.37 -22.24
C ALA A 135 -8.37 -15.68 -22.57
N SER A 136 -8.36 -16.66 -21.67
CA SER A 136 -8.90 -18.00 -21.94
C SER A 136 -10.43 -18.11 -21.86
N ASP A 137 -11.07 -17.27 -21.04
CA ASP A 137 -12.53 -17.28 -20.85
C ASP A 137 -12.99 -15.86 -20.47
N PRO A 138 -14.05 -15.33 -21.13
CA PRO A 138 -14.60 -14.00 -20.83
C PRO A 138 -15.16 -13.85 -19.42
N LYS A 139 -15.30 -14.93 -18.65
CA LYS A 139 -15.66 -14.86 -17.22
C LYS A 139 -14.54 -14.31 -16.35
N TYR A 140 -13.29 -14.36 -16.80
CA TYR A 140 -12.20 -13.78 -16.04
C TYR A 140 -12.15 -12.27 -16.18
N PHE A 141 -12.01 -11.58 -15.05
CA PHE A 141 -11.79 -10.15 -15.00
C PHE A 141 -10.51 -9.87 -14.20
N MET A 142 -9.58 -9.10 -14.78
CA MET A 142 -8.33 -8.70 -14.14
C MET A 142 -8.38 -7.22 -13.76
N PRO A 143 -8.40 -6.87 -12.45
CA PRO A 143 -8.46 -5.50 -11.97
C PRO A 143 -7.29 -4.61 -12.37
N GLN A 144 -6.07 -5.16 -12.52
CA GLN A 144 -4.86 -4.45 -12.98
C GLN A 144 -4.48 -3.24 -12.12
N GLN A 145 -4.07 -3.48 -10.88
CA GLN A 145 -3.80 -2.44 -9.88
C GLN A 145 -2.84 -1.32 -10.33
N PHE A 146 -1.93 -1.58 -11.28
CA PHE A 146 -0.94 -0.60 -11.78
C PHE A 146 -1.46 0.30 -12.92
N GLU A 147 -2.62 -0.02 -13.47
CA GLU A 147 -3.21 0.67 -14.63
C GLU A 147 -4.62 1.19 -14.35
N ASN A 148 -5.29 0.65 -13.32
CA ASN A 148 -6.69 0.94 -13.02
C ASN A 148 -6.88 2.33 -12.41
N PRO A 149 -7.62 3.24 -13.05
CA PRO A 149 -7.84 4.60 -12.57
C PRO A 149 -8.66 4.66 -11.26
N ALA A 150 -9.38 3.59 -10.90
CA ALA A 150 -10.08 3.50 -9.61
C ALA A 150 -9.11 3.50 -8.42
N ASN A 151 -7.85 3.09 -8.64
CA ASN A 151 -6.81 3.10 -7.61
C ASN A 151 -6.50 4.54 -7.12
N PRO A 152 -5.99 5.48 -7.92
CA PRO A 152 -5.83 6.86 -7.43
C PRO A 152 -7.16 7.54 -7.10
N ALA A 153 -8.27 7.17 -7.76
CA ALA A 153 -9.57 7.76 -7.50
C ALA A 153 -10.05 7.55 -6.06
N ILE A 154 -9.89 6.36 -5.49
CA ILE A 154 -10.29 6.09 -4.10
C ILE A 154 -9.43 6.91 -3.12
N HIS A 155 -8.16 7.11 -3.42
CA HIS A 155 -7.29 7.94 -2.58
C HIS A 155 -7.64 9.42 -2.67
N ARG A 156 -8.12 9.90 -3.82
CA ARG A 156 -8.69 11.26 -3.94
C ARG A 156 -9.92 11.44 -3.07
N SER A 157 -10.87 10.51 -3.17
CA SER A 157 -12.19 10.66 -2.52
C SER A 157 -12.21 10.26 -1.05
N THR A 158 -11.18 9.56 -0.55
CA THR A 158 -11.15 9.07 0.85
C THR A 158 -9.86 9.46 1.57
N THR A 159 -8.72 8.92 1.22
CA THR A 159 -7.45 9.12 1.95
C THR A 159 -7.07 10.60 2.05
N ALA A 160 -7.18 11.35 0.96
CA ALA A 160 -6.89 12.78 0.92
C ALA A 160 -7.88 13.56 1.81
N GLU A 161 -9.17 13.25 1.72
CA GLU A 161 -10.22 13.88 2.52
C GLU A 161 -10.05 13.61 4.01
N GLU A 162 -9.69 12.38 4.37
CA GLU A 162 -9.40 11.98 5.74
C GLU A 162 -8.20 12.75 6.29
N ILE A 163 -7.09 12.82 5.53
CA ILE A 163 -5.89 13.58 5.94
C ILE A 163 -6.26 15.06 6.15
N TRP A 164 -6.96 15.65 5.19
CA TRP A 164 -7.36 17.06 5.29
C TRP A 164 -8.23 17.33 6.50
N ARG A 165 -9.28 16.54 6.69
CA ARG A 165 -10.21 16.66 7.82
C ARG A 165 -9.50 16.47 9.16
N ASP A 166 -8.72 15.39 9.29
CA ASP A 166 -8.12 14.97 10.56
C ASP A 166 -6.91 15.83 10.96
N THR A 167 -6.45 16.72 10.08
CA THR A 167 -5.42 17.74 10.34
C THR A 167 -5.97 19.17 10.35
N ASP A 168 -7.29 19.34 10.25
CA ASP A 168 -7.92 20.68 10.06
C ASP A 168 -7.26 21.50 8.93
N GLY A 169 -6.81 20.80 7.85
CA GLY A 169 -6.11 21.40 6.72
C GLY A 169 -4.69 21.91 7.01
N GLN A 170 -4.14 21.60 8.19
CA GLN A 170 -2.82 22.10 8.60
C GLN A 170 -1.64 21.25 8.10
N VAL A 171 -1.89 20.14 7.41
CA VAL A 171 -0.82 19.30 6.85
C VAL A 171 0.07 20.11 5.90
N ASP A 172 1.38 20.04 6.12
CA ASP A 172 2.39 20.73 5.29
C ASP A 172 3.13 19.77 4.36
N ILE A 173 3.35 18.54 4.83
CA ILE A 173 4.13 17.52 4.11
C ILE A 173 3.42 16.19 4.23
N VAL A 174 3.32 15.45 3.12
CA VAL A 174 2.87 14.05 3.11
C VAL A 174 4.00 13.17 2.61
N VAL A 175 4.32 12.12 3.37
CA VAL A 175 5.35 11.13 3.05
C VAL A 175 4.69 9.80 2.74
N ALA A 176 4.88 9.28 1.53
CA ALA A 176 4.25 8.03 1.11
C ALA A 176 5.17 7.17 0.23
N GLY A 177 5.18 5.87 0.49
CA GLY A 177 5.91 4.91 -0.34
C GLY A 177 5.21 4.61 -1.66
N VAL A 178 5.98 4.46 -2.73
CA VAL A 178 5.47 4.19 -4.08
C VAL A 178 5.58 2.70 -4.41
N GLY A 179 4.40 2.03 -4.39
CA GLY A 179 4.21 0.70 -4.99
C GLY A 179 3.51 0.86 -6.34
N THR A 180 2.19 0.99 -6.34
CA THR A 180 1.40 1.30 -7.55
C THR A 180 1.36 2.80 -7.86
N GLY A 181 1.70 3.65 -6.91
CA GLY A 181 1.62 5.11 -7.05
C GLY A 181 0.24 5.72 -6.73
N GLY A 182 -0.80 4.90 -6.57
CA GLY A 182 -2.16 5.41 -6.40
C GLY A 182 -2.35 6.31 -5.18
N THR A 183 -1.74 5.96 -4.04
CA THR A 183 -1.86 6.75 -2.80
C THR A 183 -1.27 8.15 -2.97
N ILE A 184 0.01 8.24 -3.41
CA ILE A 184 0.68 9.54 -3.56
C ILE A 184 0.02 10.40 -4.64
N THR A 185 -0.39 9.77 -5.74
CA THR A 185 -1.12 10.44 -6.83
C THR A 185 -2.45 11.02 -6.33
N GLY A 186 -3.30 10.18 -5.76
CA GLY A 186 -4.64 10.61 -5.34
C GLY A 186 -4.60 11.66 -4.23
N VAL A 187 -3.75 11.45 -3.23
CA VAL A 187 -3.56 12.39 -2.11
C VAL A 187 -2.94 13.70 -2.61
N GLY A 188 -1.88 13.62 -3.42
CA GLY A 188 -1.17 14.80 -3.92
C GLY A 188 -2.03 15.69 -4.81
N GLN A 189 -2.83 15.10 -5.72
CA GLN A 189 -3.73 15.86 -6.58
C GLN A 189 -4.73 16.70 -5.78
N VAL A 190 -5.38 16.12 -4.77
CA VAL A 190 -6.38 16.82 -3.96
C VAL A 190 -5.76 17.83 -3.00
N LEU A 191 -4.70 17.43 -2.27
CA LEU A 191 -4.14 18.30 -1.25
C LEU A 191 -3.38 19.49 -1.84
N LYS A 192 -2.69 19.33 -2.97
CA LYS A 192 -2.02 20.43 -3.66
C LYS A 192 -3.00 21.41 -4.35
N GLU A 193 -4.16 20.94 -4.76
CA GLU A 193 -5.23 21.84 -5.23
C GLU A 193 -5.72 22.78 -4.12
N ARG A 194 -5.81 22.26 -2.87
CA ARG A 194 -6.25 23.03 -1.69
C ARG A 194 -5.14 23.86 -1.05
N LYS A 195 -3.91 23.35 -1.05
CA LYS A 195 -2.72 23.96 -0.45
C LYS A 195 -1.52 23.76 -1.40
N PRO A 196 -1.32 24.67 -2.37
CA PRO A 196 -0.30 24.54 -3.41
C PRO A 196 1.13 24.38 -2.88
N GLU A 197 1.43 24.93 -1.70
CA GLU A 197 2.73 24.81 -1.02
C GLU A 197 2.95 23.49 -0.29
N LEU A 198 1.94 22.62 -0.20
CA LEU A 198 2.06 21.30 0.40
C LEU A 198 3.09 20.46 -0.37
N GLN A 199 3.98 19.80 0.36
CA GLN A 199 5.00 18.94 -0.22
C GLN A 199 4.59 17.47 -0.19
N MET A 200 4.71 16.80 -1.33
CA MET A 200 4.52 15.36 -1.47
C MET A 200 5.88 14.67 -1.62
N ILE A 201 6.26 13.86 -0.66
CA ILE A 201 7.53 13.15 -0.65
C ILE A 201 7.29 11.67 -0.93
N ALA A 202 7.83 11.22 -2.05
CA ALA A 202 7.81 9.83 -2.46
C ALA A 202 8.95 9.03 -1.84
N ILE A 203 8.73 7.74 -1.60
CA ILE A 203 9.77 6.84 -1.13
C ILE A 203 9.91 5.69 -2.09
N GLU A 204 11.15 5.35 -2.44
CA GLU A 204 11.50 4.15 -3.19
C GLU A 204 12.67 3.40 -2.55
N PRO A 205 12.85 2.10 -2.84
CA PRO A 205 14.01 1.35 -2.40
C PRO A 205 15.29 1.83 -3.07
N ALA A 206 16.36 2.10 -2.32
CA ALA A 206 17.66 2.51 -2.87
C ALA A 206 18.25 1.49 -3.88
N ALA A 207 17.98 0.18 -3.67
CA ALA A 207 18.42 -0.87 -4.57
C ALA A 207 17.58 -0.97 -5.87
N SER A 208 16.47 -0.24 -5.97
CA SER A 208 15.58 -0.22 -7.14
C SER A 208 15.01 1.19 -7.36
N ALA A 209 15.90 2.15 -7.54
CA ALA A 209 15.61 3.58 -7.56
C ALA A 209 15.09 4.05 -8.94
N VAL A 210 14.07 3.40 -9.47
CA VAL A 210 13.54 3.62 -10.82
C VAL A 210 12.90 5.00 -10.98
N LEU A 211 12.23 5.51 -9.95
CA LEU A 211 11.60 6.83 -9.99
C LEU A 211 12.65 7.95 -10.02
N SER A 212 13.82 7.73 -9.42
CA SER A 212 14.98 8.63 -9.48
C SER A 212 15.84 8.43 -10.73
N GLY A 213 15.40 7.63 -11.72
CA GLY A 213 16.13 7.36 -12.95
C GLY A 213 17.23 6.29 -12.84
N GLY A 214 17.30 5.58 -11.72
CA GLY A 214 18.22 4.47 -11.50
C GLY A 214 17.70 3.13 -12.06
N PRO A 215 18.53 2.08 -12.03
CA PRO A 215 18.14 0.75 -12.48
C PRO A 215 17.17 0.08 -11.50
N LYS A 216 16.34 -0.85 -12.00
CA LYS A 216 15.63 -1.79 -11.15
C LYS A 216 16.59 -2.80 -10.54
N GLY A 217 16.33 -3.23 -9.31
CA GLY A 217 17.12 -4.23 -8.61
C GLY A 217 16.35 -4.97 -7.52
N PRO A 218 16.88 -6.08 -7.01
CA PRO A 218 16.25 -6.82 -5.92
C PRO A 218 16.35 -6.04 -4.60
N HIS A 219 15.25 -6.03 -3.85
CA HIS A 219 15.18 -5.41 -2.53
C HIS A 219 14.17 -6.14 -1.63
N ALA A 220 14.27 -5.91 -0.31
CA ALA A 220 13.41 -6.56 0.67
C ALA A 220 12.21 -5.69 1.12
N ILE A 221 12.09 -4.45 0.65
CA ILE A 221 11.01 -3.53 1.05
C ILE A 221 9.72 -3.91 0.30
N GLN A 222 9.00 -4.91 0.81
CA GLN A 222 7.77 -5.40 0.18
C GLN A 222 6.72 -4.31 0.07
N GLY A 223 6.09 -4.23 -1.12
CA GLY A 223 5.01 -3.27 -1.41
C GLY A 223 5.45 -1.95 -2.03
N LEU A 224 6.76 -1.70 -2.13
CA LEU A 224 7.36 -0.58 -2.84
C LEU A 224 8.22 -1.07 -4.00
N GLY A 225 8.60 -0.18 -4.90
CA GLY A 225 9.61 -0.43 -5.93
C GLY A 225 9.22 -1.54 -6.91
N ALA A 226 8.17 -1.33 -7.70
CA ALA A 226 7.67 -2.32 -8.67
C ALA A 226 8.68 -2.66 -9.79
N GLY A 227 9.78 -1.92 -9.90
CA GLY A 227 10.80 -2.10 -10.95
C GLY A 227 10.45 -1.43 -12.27
N PHE A 228 9.40 -0.63 -12.29
CA PHE A 228 8.95 0.22 -13.40
C PHE A 228 8.15 1.41 -12.85
N VAL A 229 7.96 2.44 -13.66
CA VAL A 229 7.07 3.58 -13.33
C VAL A 229 5.63 3.17 -13.64
N PRO A 230 4.73 3.11 -12.63
CA PRO A 230 3.33 2.74 -12.87
C PRO A 230 2.59 3.74 -13.75
N VAL A 231 1.69 3.26 -14.61
CA VAL A 231 0.90 4.10 -15.53
C VAL A 231 0.03 5.12 -14.77
N ILE A 232 -0.51 4.72 -13.62
CA ILE A 232 -1.39 5.56 -12.79
C ILE A 232 -0.64 6.54 -11.88
N LEU A 233 0.71 6.52 -11.88
CA LEU A 233 1.52 7.45 -11.10
C LEU A 233 1.59 8.81 -11.79
N ASP A 234 1.05 9.81 -11.15
CA ASP A 234 1.25 11.20 -11.53
C ASP A 234 2.51 11.74 -10.85
N GLN A 235 3.61 11.76 -11.59
CA GLN A 235 4.88 12.25 -11.07
C GLN A 235 4.88 13.78 -10.82
N SER A 236 3.97 14.53 -11.42
CA SER A 236 3.90 15.98 -11.26
C SER A 236 3.49 16.43 -9.86
N VAL A 237 2.85 15.54 -9.08
CA VAL A 237 2.52 15.85 -7.69
C VAL A 237 3.68 15.64 -6.72
N ILE A 238 4.80 15.02 -7.16
CA ILE A 238 5.93 14.66 -6.30
C ILE A 238 6.94 15.80 -6.29
N ASP A 239 7.27 16.28 -5.09
CA ASP A 239 8.28 17.34 -4.92
C ASP A 239 9.68 16.77 -4.65
N GLU A 240 9.76 15.62 -3.97
CA GLU A 240 11.01 14.95 -3.64
C GLU A 240 10.85 13.44 -3.64
N ILE A 241 11.92 12.72 -4.02
CA ILE A 241 11.99 11.26 -3.91
C ILE A 241 13.13 10.91 -2.97
N ILE A 242 12.82 10.16 -1.89
CA ILE A 242 13.81 9.68 -0.93
C ILE A 242 14.02 8.18 -1.14
N GLN A 243 15.29 7.83 -1.35
CA GLN A 243 15.72 6.43 -1.45
C GLN A 243 16.00 5.87 -0.05
N VAL A 244 15.45 4.68 0.24
CA VAL A 244 15.60 4.02 1.55
C VAL A 244 16.25 2.66 1.37
N THR A 245 17.24 2.35 2.22
CA THR A 245 17.88 1.04 2.24
C THR A 245 17.02 -0.01 2.94
N ASN A 246 17.28 -1.30 2.70
CA ASN A 246 16.61 -2.38 3.44
C ASN A 246 16.87 -2.27 4.95
N ASP A 247 18.12 -1.98 5.32
CA ASP A 247 18.54 -1.92 6.73
C ASP A 247 17.85 -0.77 7.48
N ASP A 248 17.76 0.42 6.86
CA ASP A 248 17.04 1.56 7.42
C ASP A 248 15.54 1.25 7.61
N ALA A 249 14.94 0.60 6.62
CA ALA A 249 13.53 0.19 6.69
C ALA A 249 13.29 -0.82 7.82
N PHE A 250 14.15 -1.83 7.97
CA PHE A 250 14.04 -2.84 9.01
C PHE A 250 14.27 -2.25 10.41
N ALA A 251 15.37 -1.50 10.57
CA ALA A 251 15.70 -0.87 11.84
C ALA A 251 14.55 0.03 12.34
N THR A 252 14.01 0.86 11.44
CA THR A 252 12.92 1.78 11.79
C THR A 252 11.61 1.06 12.05
N ALA A 253 11.27 0.02 11.29
CA ALA A 253 10.06 -0.79 11.56
C ALA A 253 10.10 -1.44 12.95
N ARG A 254 11.29 -1.95 13.38
CA ARG A 254 11.49 -2.49 14.74
C ARG A 254 11.38 -1.42 15.81
N ARG A 255 11.94 -0.22 15.56
CA ARG A 255 11.82 0.94 16.45
C ARG A 255 10.37 1.37 16.65
N MET A 256 9.55 1.37 15.58
CA MET A 256 8.11 1.66 15.67
C MET A 256 7.41 0.76 16.69
N GLY A 257 7.69 -0.54 16.68
CA GLY A 257 7.14 -1.47 17.65
C GLY A 257 7.64 -1.20 19.08
N ARG A 258 8.93 -0.97 19.26
CA ARG A 258 9.57 -0.83 20.59
C ARG A 258 9.39 0.56 21.21
N GLU A 259 9.36 1.59 20.40
CA GLU A 259 9.34 2.98 20.86
C GLU A 259 7.94 3.61 20.82
N GLU A 260 7.11 3.27 19.84
CA GLU A 260 5.76 3.82 19.68
C GLU A 260 4.65 2.83 20.07
N GLY A 261 4.97 1.54 20.24
CA GLY A 261 3.98 0.48 20.46
C GLY A 261 3.17 0.14 19.20
N ILE A 262 3.66 0.53 18.01
CA ILE A 262 2.96 0.37 16.75
C ILE A 262 3.72 -0.64 15.88
N LEU A 263 3.21 -1.87 15.79
CA LEU A 263 3.82 -2.92 14.99
C LEU A 263 3.49 -2.71 13.50
N VAL A 264 4.51 -2.52 12.68
CA VAL A 264 4.35 -2.11 11.27
C VAL A 264 5.13 -2.99 10.31
N GLY A 265 4.70 -3.02 9.03
CA GLY A 265 5.42 -3.71 7.97
C GLY A 265 6.68 -2.97 7.50
N ILE A 266 7.47 -3.65 6.64
CA ILE A 266 8.77 -3.16 6.16
C ILE A 266 8.66 -1.80 5.45
N SER A 267 7.70 -1.65 4.54
CA SER A 267 7.48 -0.39 3.82
C SER A 267 7.03 0.76 4.72
N SER A 268 6.40 0.44 5.85
CA SER A 268 6.06 1.43 6.88
C SER A 268 7.32 1.93 7.59
N GLY A 269 8.26 1.03 7.89
CA GLY A 269 9.57 1.41 8.43
C GLY A 269 10.33 2.34 7.49
N ALA A 270 10.33 2.04 6.19
CA ALA A 270 10.91 2.91 5.17
C ALA A 270 10.24 4.30 5.17
N ALA A 271 8.91 4.35 5.27
CA ALA A 271 8.16 5.61 5.29
C ALA A 271 8.49 6.46 6.53
N VAL A 272 8.54 5.85 7.71
CA VAL A 272 8.86 6.54 8.95
C VAL A 272 10.32 7.01 8.97
N TRP A 273 11.27 6.21 8.46
CA TRP A 273 12.65 6.63 8.34
C TRP A 273 12.79 7.91 7.51
N ALA A 274 12.16 7.94 6.34
CA ALA A 274 12.17 9.13 5.49
C ALA A 274 11.47 10.32 6.16
N ALA A 275 10.32 10.09 6.81
CA ALA A 275 9.61 11.13 7.54
C ALA A 275 10.48 11.72 8.68
N ALA A 276 11.22 10.91 9.42
CA ALA A 276 12.15 11.36 10.47
C ALA A 276 13.29 12.22 9.88
N LYS A 277 13.84 11.82 8.72
CA LYS A 277 14.86 12.64 8.02
C LYS A 277 14.31 13.99 7.58
N VAL A 278 13.09 14.03 7.05
CA VAL A 278 12.42 15.27 6.65
C VAL A 278 12.10 16.13 7.86
N ALA A 279 11.62 15.53 8.94
CA ALA A 279 11.27 16.22 10.17
C ALA A 279 12.47 16.84 10.89
N GLY A 280 13.66 16.25 10.73
CA GLY A 280 14.92 16.77 11.29
C GLY A 280 15.51 17.96 10.54
N ARG A 281 14.97 18.34 9.38
CA ARG A 281 15.46 19.48 8.61
C ARG A 281 15.05 20.80 9.28
N PRO A 282 15.99 21.78 9.45
CA PRO A 282 15.68 23.04 10.11
C PRO A 282 14.50 23.80 9.50
N GLU A 283 14.36 23.79 8.16
CA GLU A 283 13.27 24.45 7.43
C GLU A 283 11.90 23.83 7.65
N ASN A 284 11.85 22.66 8.26
CA ASN A 284 10.62 21.95 8.57
C ASN A 284 10.21 22.07 10.05
N ALA A 285 10.96 22.83 10.84
CA ALA A 285 10.61 23.04 12.24
C ALA A 285 9.19 23.62 12.39
N GLY A 286 8.40 23.00 13.24
CA GLY A 286 6.99 23.38 13.49
C GLY A 286 5.98 22.87 12.47
N LYS A 287 6.40 22.40 11.28
CA LYS A 287 5.50 21.86 10.26
C LYS A 287 4.82 20.56 10.70
N LEU A 288 3.66 20.29 10.13
CA LEU A 288 2.92 19.04 10.30
C LEU A 288 3.19 18.09 9.13
N ILE A 289 3.77 16.94 9.44
CA ILE A 289 4.12 15.88 8.47
C ILE A 289 3.19 14.69 8.69
N VAL A 290 2.47 14.28 7.67
CA VAL A 290 1.70 13.03 7.67
C VAL A 290 2.51 11.94 6.96
N VAL A 291 2.80 10.83 7.63
CA VAL A 291 3.43 9.66 7.03
C VAL A 291 2.43 8.52 6.90
N VAL A 292 2.31 7.96 5.70
CA VAL A 292 1.41 6.83 5.45
C VAL A 292 2.05 5.52 5.92
N ILE A 293 1.34 4.80 6.80
CA ILE A 293 1.72 3.49 7.33
C ILE A 293 0.89 2.40 6.65
N PRO A 294 1.40 1.77 5.57
CA PRO A 294 0.57 0.99 4.66
C PRO A 294 0.12 -0.37 5.17
N SER A 295 0.80 -0.99 6.15
CA SER A 295 0.42 -2.35 6.58
C SER A 295 0.88 -2.69 8.00
N PHE A 296 0.16 -3.66 8.62
CA PHE A 296 0.44 -4.19 9.95
C PHE A 296 1.65 -5.12 9.97
N GLY A 297 2.40 -5.12 11.08
CA GLY A 297 3.67 -5.82 11.20
C GLY A 297 3.56 -7.33 11.40
N GLU A 298 2.48 -7.84 11.99
CA GLU A 298 2.31 -9.28 12.25
C GLU A 298 2.45 -10.13 10.97
N ARG A 299 2.04 -9.59 9.83
CA ARG A 299 2.17 -10.21 8.51
C ARG A 299 3.62 -10.49 8.08
N TYR A 300 4.59 -9.88 8.75
CA TYR A 300 6.01 -9.91 8.40
C TYR A 300 6.86 -10.66 9.44
N LEU A 301 6.25 -11.30 10.45
CA LEU A 301 6.97 -12.01 11.51
C LEU A 301 7.87 -13.13 10.97
N SER A 302 7.46 -13.82 9.90
CA SER A 302 8.27 -14.88 9.25
C SER A 302 9.25 -14.34 8.19
N THR A 303 9.50 -13.04 8.14
CA THR A 303 10.42 -12.41 7.18
C THR A 303 11.72 -11.98 7.84
N ALA A 304 12.69 -11.53 7.03
CA ALA A 304 13.95 -10.95 7.53
C ALA A 304 13.74 -9.75 8.49
N LEU A 305 12.57 -9.12 8.50
CA LEU A 305 12.27 -8.02 9.43
C LEU A 305 12.42 -8.44 10.90
N TYR A 306 12.00 -9.65 11.25
CA TYR A 306 12.00 -10.15 12.63
C TYR A 306 12.80 -11.47 12.77
N ALA A 307 13.68 -11.79 11.81
CA ALA A 307 14.46 -13.02 11.84
C ALA A 307 15.35 -13.13 13.09
N ASP A 308 15.78 -12.03 13.69
CA ASP A 308 16.54 -11.95 14.92
C ASP A 308 15.72 -12.22 16.20
N LEU A 309 14.40 -12.33 16.09
CA LEU A 309 13.49 -12.65 17.19
C LEU A 309 12.96 -14.10 17.11
N ALA A 310 13.33 -14.84 16.08
CA ALA A 310 12.99 -16.27 15.97
C ALA A 310 13.92 -17.09 16.89
N ASP A 311 13.34 -18.04 17.66
CA ASP A 311 14.08 -18.99 18.51
C ASP A 311 14.91 -19.98 17.67
#